data_c71fdf75aff823c9ecf28a1a6f5726d2
#
_entry.id   c71fdf75aff823c9ecf28a1a6f5726d2
#
_cell.length_a   1.000
_cell.length_b   1.000
_cell.length_c   1.000
_cell.angle_alpha   90.00
_cell.angle_beta   90.00
_cell.angle_gamma   90.00
#
_symmetry.space_group_name_H-M   'P 1'
#
loop_
_entity.id
_entity.type
_entity.pdbx_description
1 polymer ?
#
loop_
_entity_poly.entity_id
_entity_poly.type
_entity_poly.pdbx_seq_one_letter_code
_entity_poly.pdbx_strand_id
1 'polypeptide(L)'
;MVTGIAAFDAISGLLIGLLLMCAAIFLAKEFYSLIIGESVTATDLAKIKTAFDRADVEKLIDVKTVHLGPTEILVAAKIDVVEPMEEDAPDVVNAIERDIRSKMPDKKIYIYIEVDDYDVNYVRK
;
A
#
# COMPACT_ATOMS: atom_id res chain seq x y z
N MET A 1 -38.50 42.23 -14.61
CA MET A 1 -38.07 41.18 -15.58
C MET A 1 -36.56 40.99 -15.59
N VAL A 2 -35.76 42.05 -15.67
CA VAL A 2 -34.28 41.97 -15.72
C VAL A 2 -33.70 41.38 -14.43
N THR A 3 -34.23 41.70 -13.26
CA THR A 3 -33.81 41.17 -11.95
C THR A 3 -34.09 39.69 -11.75
N GLY A 4 -35.16 39.15 -12.36
CA GLY A 4 -35.45 37.70 -12.29
C GLY A 4 -34.47 36.86 -13.08
N ILE A 5 -34.06 37.31 -14.25
CA ILE A 5 -33.09 36.64 -15.10
C ILE A 5 -31.68 36.67 -14.45
N ALA A 6 -31.28 37.81 -13.88
CA ALA A 6 -30.04 37.94 -13.17
C ALA A 6 -29.96 37.04 -11.91
N ALA A 7 -31.09 36.87 -11.21
CA ALA A 7 -31.15 35.97 -10.05
C ALA A 7 -31.00 34.49 -10.47
N PHE A 8 -31.63 34.08 -11.57
CA PHE A 8 -31.50 32.72 -12.11
C PHE A 8 -30.07 32.44 -12.60
N ASP A 9 -29.42 33.41 -13.24
CA ASP A 9 -28.06 33.31 -13.67
C ASP A 9 -27.09 33.17 -12.45
N ALA A 10 -27.27 33.99 -11.42
CA ALA A 10 -26.49 33.91 -10.19
C ALA A 10 -26.69 32.57 -9.46
N ILE A 11 -27.92 32.05 -9.39
CA ILE A 11 -28.18 30.74 -8.76
C ILE A 11 -27.57 29.62 -9.57
N SER A 12 -27.68 29.63 -10.90
CA SER A 12 -27.06 28.60 -11.74
C SER A 12 -25.52 28.63 -11.66
N GLY A 13 -24.92 29.80 -11.65
CA GLY A 13 -23.48 29.95 -11.44
C GLY A 13 -23.03 29.44 -10.09
N LEU A 14 -23.79 29.70 -9.02
CA LEU A 14 -23.50 29.18 -7.68
C LEU A 14 -23.58 27.65 -7.63
N LEU A 15 -24.60 27.04 -8.24
CA LEU A 15 -24.76 25.59 -8.30
C LEU A 15 -23.65 24.91 -9.08
N ILE A 16 -23.25 25.48 -10.21
CA ILE A 16 -22.11 24.99 -11.00
C ILE A 16 -20.81 25.10 -10.19
N GLY A 17 -20.59 26.22 -9.54
CA GLY A 17 -19.41 26.42 -8.67
C GLY A 17 -19.35 25.40 -7.52
N LEU A 18 -20.48 25.13 -6.88
CA LEU A 18 -20.59 24.13 -5.83
C LEU A 18 -20.31 22.71 -6.36
N LEU A 19 -20.87 22.37 -7.53
CA LEU A 19 -20.63 21.09 -8.19
C LEU A 19 -19.14 20.88 -8.50
N LEU A 20 -18.49 21.91 -9.08
CA LEU A 20 -17.06 21.87 -9.40
C LEU A 20 -16.19 21.75 -8.14
N MET A 21 -16.57 22.43 -7.06
CA MET A 21 -15.87 22.31 -5.78
C MET A 21 -15.97 20.88 -5.21
N CYS A 22 -17.15 20.27 -5.24
CA CYS A 22 -17.33 18.89 -4.82
C CYS A 22 -16.50 17.92 -5.68
N ALA A 23 -16.51 18.09 -6.99
CA ALA A 23 -15.71 17.29 -7.91
C ALA A 23 -14.19 17.45 -7.65
N ALA A 24 -13.75 18.67 -7.42
CA ALA A 24 -12.34 18.95 -7.12
C ALA A 24 -11.88 18.28 -5.80
N ILE A 25 -12.71 18.35 -4.75
CA ILE A 25 -12.42 17.69 -3.47
C ILE A 25 -12.36 16.17 -3.64
N PHE A 26 -13.28 15.61 -4.41
CA PHE A 26 -13.29 14.17 -4.69
C PHE A 26 -12.02 13.72 -5.41
N LEU A 27 -11.67 14.41 -6.49
CA LEU A 27 -10.44 14.13 -7.26
C LEU A 27 -9.20 14.35 -6.42
N ALA A 28 -9.15 15.41 -5.62
CA ALA A 28 -8.01 15.68 -4.75
C ALA A 28 -7.78 14.55 -3.74
N LYS A 29 -8.82 13.99 -3.16
CA LYS A 29 -8.71 12.82 -2.27
C LYS A 29 -8.15 11.59 -2.98
N GLU A 30 -8.61 11.32 -4.18
CA GLU A 30 -8.17 10.18 -4.98
C GLU A 30 -6.69 10.31 -5.35
N PHE A 31 -6.29 11.48 -5.85
CA PHE A 31 -4.89 11.74 -6.19
C PHE A 31 -3.97 11.83 -4.98
N TYR A 32 -4.45 12.37 -3.86
CA TYR A 32 -3.67 12.46 -2.63
C TYR A 32 -3.24 11.08 -2.13
N SER A 33 -4.16 10.12 -2.13
CA SER A 33 -3.89 8.73 -1.79
C SER A 33 -2.78 8.10 -2.66
N LEU A 34 -2.77 8.40 -3.96
CA LEU A 34 -1.76 7.88 -4.89
C LEU A 34 -0.40 8.56 -4.76
N ILE A 35 -0.36 9.88 -4.48
CA ILE A 35 0.89 10.67 -4.46
C ILE A 35 1.69 10.44 -3.19
N ILE A 36 1.05 10.31 -2.02
CA ILE A 36 1.75 10.15 -0.75
C ILE A 36 2.17 8.70 -0.47
N GLY A 37 1.98 7.79 -1.42
CA GLY A 37 2.36 6.40 -1.26
C GLY A 37 1.60 5.73 -0.11
N GLU A 38 0.28 5.82 -0.15
CA GLU A 38 -0.57 5.20 0.85
C GLU A 38 -0.25 3.71 1.00
N SER A 39 -0.20 3.27 2.23
CA SER A 39 -0.07 1.85 2.56
C SER A 39 -1.21 1.05 1.91
N VAL A 40 -0.94 -0.17 1.49
CA VAL A 40 -1.98 -1.07 0.96
C VAL A 40 -3.15 -1.22 1.94
N THR A 41 -4.31 -1.59 1.40
CA THR A 41 -5.50 -1.82 2.24
C THR A 41 -5.22 -2.84 3.34
N ALA A 42 -5.94 -2.73 4.45
CA ALA A 42 -5.79 -3.65 5.57
C ALA A 42 -5.97 -5.13 5.15
N THR A 43 -6.85 -5.38 4.18
CA THR A 43 -7.09 -6.71 3.62
C THR A 43 -5.87 -7.23 2.84
N ASP A 44 -5.27 -6.39 1.99
CA ASP A 44 -4.09 -6.76 1.21
C ASP A 44 -2.86 -6.90 2.10
N LEU A 45 -2.72 -6.02 3.11
CA LEU A 45 -1.67 -6.15 4.11
C LEU A 45 -1.77 -7.45 4.90
N ALA A 46 -2.99 -7.88 5.26
CA ALA A 46 -3.21 -9.17 5.92
C ALA A 46 -2.78 -10.34 5.02
N LYS A 47 -3.10 -10.32 3.73
CA LYS A 47 -2.64 -11.33 2.76
C LYS A 47 -1.12 -11.38 2.66
N ILE A 48 -0.47 -10.22 2.63
CA ILE A 48 1.00 -10.11 2.60
C ILE A 48 1.60 -10.71 3.86
N LYS A 49 1.08 -10.34 5.03
CA LYS A 49 1.58 -10.84 6.32
C LYS A 49 1.43 -12.36 6.46
N THR A 50 0.35 -12.95 5.95
CA THR A 50 0.17 -14.41 6.00
C THR A 50 1.21 -15.18 5.17
N ALA A 51 1.84 -14.55 4.19
CA ALA A 51 2.92 -15.15 3.42
C ALA A 51 4.21 -15.33 4.22
N PHE A 52 4.37 -14.56 5.30
CA PHE A 52 5.50 -14.66 6.24
C PHE A 52 5.22 -15.62 7.41
N ASP A 53 4.00 -16.11 7.56
CA ASP A 53 3.62 -17.11 8.59
C ASP A 53 4.01 -18.52 8.12
N ARG A 54 5.30 -18.81 8.21
CA ARG A 54 5.94 -20.03 7.73
C ARG A 54 6.84 -20.60 8.80
N ALA A 55 7.06 -21.92 8.75
CA ALA A 55 7.92 -22.62 9.70
C ALA A 55 9.42 -22.27 9.56
N ASP A 56 9.84 -21.80 8.38
CA ASP A 56 11.20 -21.37 8.04
C ASP A 56 11.48 -19.89 8.36
N VAL A 57 10.47 -19.13 8.74
CA VAL A 57 10.58 -17.74 9.20
C VAL A 57 10.38 -17.71 10.71
N GLU A 58 11.43 -17.33 11.44
CA GLU A 58 11.34 -17.20 12.91
C GLU A 58 10.50 -15.99 13.30
N LYS A 59 10.76 -14.86 12.64
CA LYS A 59 10.06 -13.61 12.93
C LYS A 59 9.95 -12.67 11.72
N LEU A 60 8.79 -12.07 11.56
CA LEU A 60 8.62 -10.89 10.71
C LEU A 60 8.99 -9.65 11.54
N ILE A 61 10.15 -9.06 11.28
CA ILE A 61 10.66 -7.91 12.03
C ILE A 61 9.89 -6.65 11.65
N ASP A 62 9.77 -6.39 10.36
CA ASP A 62 9.03 -5.24 9.84
C ASP A 62 8.50 -5.50 8.43
N VAL A 63 7.39 -4.87 8.09
CA VAL A 63 6.85 -4.87 6.74
C VAL A 63 6.29 -3.49 6.42
N LYS A 64 6.74 -2.94 5.30
CA LYS A 64 6.26 -1.67 4.74
C LYS A 64 5.71 -1.92 3.37
N THR A 65 4.60 -1.29 3.07
CA THR A 65 3.94 -1.39 1.78
C THR A 65 3.60 -0.01 1.27
N VAL A 66 3.75 0.20 -0.03
CA VAL A 66 3.47 1.47 -0.69
C VAL A 66 2.79 1.20 -2.02
N HIS A 67 1.69 1.88 -2.30
CA HIS A 67 1.13 1.92 -3.64
C HIS A 67 2.01 2.79 -4.55
N LEU A 68 2.50 2.20 -5.64
CA LEU A 68 3.22 2.91 -6.71
C LEU A 68 2.27 3.36 -7.82
N GLY A 69 1.10 2.76 -7.88
CA GLY A 69 0.05 3.05 -8.84
C GLY A 69 -1.22 2.28 -8.50
N PRO A 70 -2.28 2.37 -9.31
CA PRO A 70 -3.57 1.72 -9.03
C PRO A 70 -3.48 0.20 -8.88
N THR A 71 -2.57 -0.43 -9.62
CA THR A 71 -2.35 -1.88 -9.64
C THR A 71 -0.93 -2.30 -9.28
N GLU A 72 -0.09 -1.35 -8.87
CA GLU A 72 1.31 -1.60 -8.54
C GLU A 72 1.59 -1.36 -7.05
N ILE A 73 2.23 -2.34 -6.42
CA ILE A 73 2.53 -2.33 -4.98
C ILE A 73 4.02 -2.61 -4.77
N LEU A 74 4.65 -1.83 -3.92
CA LEU A 74 5.96 -2.12 -3.36
C LEU A 74 5.78 -2.74 -1.97
N VAL A 75 6.45 -3.86 -1.74
CA VAL A 75 6.55 -4.52 -0.43
C VAL A 75 8.01 -4.58 -0.04
N ALA A 76 8.35 -3.96 1.07
CA ALA A 76 9.66 -4.07 1.71
C ALA A 76 9.48 -4.73 3.07
N ALA A 77 10.13 -5.86 3.29
CA ALA A 77 10.04 -6.61 4.53
C ALA A 77 11.43 -6.92 5.09
N LYS A 78 11.50 -7.04 6.40
CA LYS A 78 12.67 -7.53 7.12
C LYS A 78 12.25 -8.73 7.95
N ILE A 79 12.94 -9.84 7.75
CA ILE A 79 12.62 -11.12 8.41
C ILE A 79 13.86 -11.69 9.10
N ASP A 80 13.59 -12.50 10.10
CA ASP A 80 14.53 -13.39 10.74
C ASP A 80 14.21 -14.82 10.32
N VAL A 81 15.22 -15.58 9.93
CA VAL A 81 15.09 -16.95 9.43
C VAL A 81 15.63 -17.92 10.48
N VAL A 82 14.95 -19.05 10.66
CA VAL A 82 15.31 -20.08 11.64
C VAL A 82 16.70 -20.66 11.34
N GLU A 83 17.61 -20.65 12.30
CA GLU A 83 18.84 -21.44 12.22
C GLU A 83 18.50 -22.96 12.15
N PRO A 84 19.04 -23.75 11.27
CA PRO A 84 20.22 -23.60 10.41
C PRO A 84 19.93 -23.23 8.95
N MET A 85 18.80 -22.58 8.65
CA MET A 85 18.37 -22.27 7.28
C MET A 85 18.94 -20.98 6.72
N GLU A 86 19.92 -20.35 7.37
CA GLU A 86 20.57 -19.13 6.86
C GLU A 86 21.24 -19.33 5.48
N GLU A 87 21.80 -20.51 5.23
CA GLU A 87 22.41 -20.83 3.94
C GLU A 87 21.35 -20.95 2.82
N ASP A 88 20.10 -21.30 3.18
CA ASP A 88 18.96 -21.44 2.28
C ASP A 88 18.07 -20.18 2.24
N ALA A 89 18.49 -19.07 2.87
CA ALA A 89 17.73 -17.83 2.93
C ALA A 89 17.20 -17.34 1.57
N PRO A 90 17.95 -17.43 0.45
CA PRO A 90 17.43 -17.09 -0.86
C PRO A 90 16.21 -17.91 -1.30
N ASP A 91 16.17 -19.20 -0.94
CA ASP A 91 15.04 -20.08 -1.27
C ASP A 91 13.80 -19.77 -0.45
N VAL A 92 13.99 -19.39 0.82
CA VAL A 92 12.93 -18.90 1.71
C VAL A 92 12.32 -17.62 1.14
N VAL A 93 13.16 -16.65 0.76
CA VAL A 93 12.73 -15.38 0.14
C VAL A 93 11.95 -15.63 -1.14
N ASN A 94 12.47 -16.47 -2.04
CA ASN A 94 11.81 -16.81 -3.29
C ASN A 94 10.44 -17.50 -3.09
N ALA A 95 10.32 -18.32 -2.03
CA ALA A 95 9.06 -18.97 -1.68
C ALA A 95 8.03 -17.96 -1.16
N ILE A 96 8.44 -17.01 -0.32
CA ILE A 96 7.58 -15.93 0.19
C ILE A 96 7.11 -15.05 -0.99
N GLU A 97 8.00 -14.67 -1.88
CA GLU A 97 7.66 -13.86 -3.06
C GLU A 97 6.61 -14.54 -3.94
N ARG A 98 6.78 -15.84 -4.20
CA ARG A 98 5.81 -16.62 -4.98
C ARG A 98 4.44 -16.67 -4.29
N ASP A 99 4.42 -16.83 -2.98
CA ASP A 99 3.17 -16.87 -2.22
C ASP A 99 2.43 -15.52 -2.23
N ILE A 100 3.14 -14.42 -2.03
CA ILE A 100 2.56 -13.07 -2.13
C ILE A 100 1.97 -12.82 -3.53
N ARG A 101 2.71 -13.15 -4.57
CA ARG A 101 2.25 -12.97 -5.97
C ARG A 101 1.03 -13.83 -6.27
N SER A 102 0.97 -15.06 -5.74
CA SER A 102 -0.17 -15.97 -5.94
C SER A 102 -1.46 -15.48 -5.27
N LYS A 103 -1.34 -14.78 -4.16
CA LYS A 103 -2.48 -14.23 -3.41
C LYS A 103 -3.07 -12.96 -4.02
N MET A 104 -2.31 -12.29 -4.88
CA MET A 104 -2.72 -11.03 -5.54
C MET A 104 -2.36 -11.03 -7.03
N PRO A 105 -2.97 -11.92 -7.84
CA PRO A 105 -2.62 -12.09 -9.25
C PRO A 105 -2.95 -10.85 -10.10
N ASP A 106 -3.89 -10.02 -9.65
CA ASP A 106 -4.34 -8.82 -10.37
C ASP A 106 -3.41 -7.61 -10.18
N LYS A 107 -2.40 -7.74 -9.32
CA LYS A 107 -1.48 -6.66 -8.97
C LYS A 107 -0.05 -6.98 -9.36
N LYS A 108 0.65 -5.96 -9.83
CA LYS A 108 2.10 -6.03 -10.05
C LYS A 108 2.80 -5.69 -8.75
N ILE A 109 3.54 -6.65 -8.19
CA ILE A 109 4.13 -6.52 -6.87
C ILE A 109 5.65 -6.55 -6.99
N TYR A 110 6.28 -5.49 -6.49
CA TYR A 110 7.72 -5.39 -6.31
C TYR A 110 8.03 -5.75 -4.87
N ILE A 111 8.85 -6.78 -4.66
CA ILE A 111 9.09 -7.35 -3.34
C ILE A 111 10.59 -7.29 -3.05
N TYR A 112 10.93 -6.68 -1.91
CA TYR A 112 12.27 -6.62 -1.37
C TYR A 112 12.25 -7.16 0.05
N ILE A 113 12.98 -8.24 0.30
CA ILE A 113 13.05 -8.90 1.59
C ILE A 113 14.51 -8.90 2.05
N GLU A 114 14.75 -8.29 3.19
CA GLU A 114 16.02 -8.33 3.90
C GLU A 114 15.97 -9.41 4.97
N VAL A 115 16.95 -10.28 4.96
CA VAL A 115 17.15 -11.30 6.01
C VAL A 115 18.19 -10.75 6.99
N ASP A 116 17.83 -10.72 8.27
CA ASP A 116 18.68 -10.20 9.33
C ASP A 116 18.35 -10.87 10.66
N ASP A 117 19.34 -10.99 11.54
CA ASP A 117 19.14 -11.47 12.90
C ASP A 117 18.34 -10.45 13.73
N TYR A 118 17.34 -10.93 14.46
CA TYR A 118 16.57 -10.08 15.34
C TYR A 118 17.32 -9.76 16.63
N ASP A 119 17.87 -8.55 16.74
CA ASP A 119 18.42 -8.04 17.99
C ASP A 119 17.37 -7.23 18.77
N VAL A 120 17.00 -7.76 19.96
CA VAL A 120 16.03 -7.10 20.87
C VAL A 120 16.52 -5.72 21.33
N ASN A 121 17.83 -5.50 21.31
CA ASN A 121 18.47 -4.25 21.77
C ASN A 121 18.59 -3.22 20.63
N TYR A 122 18.26 -3.61 19.39
CA TYR A 122 18.30 -2.69 18.27
C TYR A 122 17.14 -1.68 18.33
N VAL A 123 17.45 -0.50 18.86
CA VAL A 123 16.51 0.63 18.82
C VAL A 123 16.70 1.37 17.50
N ARG A 124 15.69 1.30 16.65
CA ARG A 124 15.62 2.11 15.43
C ARG A 124 15.65 3.59 15.80
N LYS A 125 16.71 4.29 15.42
CA LYS A 125 16.81 5.76 15.53
C LYS A 125 16.04 6.42 14.40
#